data_cf317e06864a1f3e289880038958cfdf
#
_entry.id   cf317e06864a1f3e289880038958cfdf
#
_cell.length_a   1.000
_cell.length_b   1.000
_cell.length_c   1.000
_cell.angle_alpha   90.00
_cell.angle_beta   90.00
_cell.angle_gamma   90.00
#
_symmetry.space_group_name_H-M   'P 1'
#
loop_
_entity.id
_entity.type
_entity.pdbx_description
1 polymer ?
#
loop_
_entity_poly.entity_id
_entity_poly.type
_entity_poly.pdbx_seq_one_letter_code
_entity_poly.pdbx_strand_id
1 'polypeptide(L)'
;DVAPSRGLGDVYKRQIQDRFYRDLEFGTGGLRGVIGAGAYRLNVYTIRRATQGLADYVNGAFENGSVAIAYDSRIKSDKFAKEAAAVLAANGIKVYIYSELMPTPMLSWAVRELKCQAGIVITASHNPAKYNGYKVYGEDGCQITLDVANTVIGKINAVEMFGGAKVMDFEDGIKSGKIEYIKQEVIDKYLDKVAQQGVHTDLVADSGLKVVYTPLNGTGNKPVRAILKKIGIKEVTVVPEQENPDGNFPTCPFPN
;
A
#
# COMPACT_ATOMS: atom_id res chain seq x y z
N ASP A 1 -45.69 7.09 -19.28
CA ASP A 1 -44.82 8.17 -18.80
C ASP A 1 -43.38 7.85 -19.19
N VAL A 2 -42.96 8.42 -20.31
CA VAL A 2 -41.55 8.37 -20.73
C VAL A 2 -40.81 9.42 -19.91
N ALA A 3 -39.98 8.98 -18.96
CA ALA A 3 -39.13 9.89 -18.23
C ALA A 3 -38.29 10.72 -19.23
N PRO A 4 -38.23 12.06 -19.09
CA PRO A 4 -37.49 12.88 -20.02
C PRO A 4 -36.04 12.40 -20.09
N SER A 5 -35.52 12.19 -21.30
CA SER A 5 -34.13 11.81 -21.52
C SER A 5 -33.25 12.86 -20.84
N ARG A 6 -32.55 12.46 -19.77
CA ARG A 6 -31.60 13.33 -19.09
C ARG A 6 -30.49 13.62 -20.09
N GLY A 7 -30.41 14.87 -20.57
CA GLY A 7 -29.43 15.26 -21.57
C GLY A 7 -27.99 15.00 -21.07
N LEU A 8 -27.04 14.82 -22.00
CA LEU A 8 -25.62 14.64 -21.72
C LEU A 8 -25.07 15.66 -20.71
N GLY A 9 -25.59 16.91 -20.71
CA GLY A 9 -25.25 17.95 -19.76
C GLY A 9 -25.51 17.58 -18.29
N ASP A 10 -26.60 16.87 -17.99
CA ASP A 10 -26.92 16.44 -16.62
C ASP A 10 -26.03 15.29 -16.15
N VAL A 11 -25.62 14.42 -17.07
CA VAL A 11 -24.66 13.34 -16.77
C VAL A 11 -23.31 13.94 -16.43
N TYR A 12 -22.81 14.91 -17.19
CA TYR A 12 -21.55 15.60 -16.92
C TYR A 12 -21.58 16.37 -15.60
N LYS A 13 -22.65 17.10 -15.31
CA LYS A 13 -22.80 17.80 -14.02
C LYS A 13 -22.73 16.86 -12.83
N ARG A 14 -23.40 15.70 -12.91
CA ARG A 14 -23.35 14.68 -11.86
C ARG A 14 -21.95 14.09 -11.70
N GLN A 15 -21.25 13.82 -12.81
CA GLN A 15 -19.88 13.32 -12.77
C GLN A 15 -18.92 14.32 -12.14
N ILE A 16 -19.05 15.62 -12.47
CA ILE A 16 -18.25 16.69 -11.88
C ILE A 16 -18.56 16.79 -10.38
N GLN A 17 -19.84 16.84 -10.01
CA GLN A 17 -20.26 16.87 -8.62
C GLN A 17 -19.71 15.67 -7.84
N ASP A 18 -19.85 14.44 -8.34
CA ASP A 18 -19.38 13.21 -7.71
C ASP A 18 -17.85 13.19 -7.50
N ARG A 19 -17.08 13.85 -8.37
CA ARG A 19 -15.62 13.88 -8.31
C ARG A 19 -15.03 15.03 -7.51
N PHE A 20 -15.75 16.14 -7.36
CA PHE A 20 -15.21 17.38 -6.82
C PHE A 20 -16.05 18.01 -5.70
N TYR A 21 -17.13 17.37 -5.21
CA TYR A 21 -18.00 17.97 -4.20
C TYR A 21 -17.33 18.13 -2.82
N ARG A 22 -16.26 17.36 -2.56
CA ARG A 22 -15.41 17.45 -1.37
C ARG A 22 -14.04 16.83 -1.63
N ASP A 23 -13.12 17.06 -0.73
CA ASP A 23 -11.82 16.38 -0.74
C ASP A 23 -11.95 14.93 -0.25
N LEU A 24 -11.04 14.06 -0.69
CA LEU A 24 -10.91 12.71 -0.16
C LEU A 24 -10.35 12.80 1.27
N GLU A 25 -11.15 12.35 2.23
CA GLU A 25 -10.80 12.44 3.65
C GLU A 25 -9.74 11.41 4.03
N PHE A 26 -8.75 11.85 4.81
CA PHE A 26 -7.83 10.97 5.52
C PHE A 26 -8.53 10.55 6.82
N GLY A 27 -9.00 9.29 6.86
CA GLY A 27 -9.66 8.72 8.04
C GLY A 27 -8.68 8.31 9.13
N THR A 28 -9.08 7.41 10.02
CA THR A 28 -8.33 6.94 11.21
C THR A 28 -6.99 6.26 10.94
N GLY A 29 -6.40 6.46 9.80
CA GLY A 29 -5.07 5.92 9.46
C GLY A 29 -4.83 5.80 7.97
N GLY A 30 -5.56 6.56 7.13
CA GLY A 30 -5.30 6.57 5.71
C GLY A 30 -6.44 7.05 4.83
N LEU A 31 -6.19 7.06 3.53
CA LEU A 31 -7.15 7.36 2.48
C LEU A 31 -7.72 6.07 1.89
N ARG A 32 -8.97 6.11 1.46
CA ARG A 32 -9.56 5.07 0.60
C ARG A 32 -10.57 5.71 -0.33
N GLY A 33 -10.45 5.46 -1.63
CA GLY A 33 -11.34 6.06 -2.61
C GLY A 33 -11.32 5.31 -3.94
N VAL A 34 -12.27 5.67 -4.80
CA VAL A 34 -12.30 5.22 -6.19
C VAL A 34 -11.14 5.88 -6.94
N ILE A 35 -10.42 5.09 -7.75
CA ILE A 35 -9.33 5.58 -8.59
C ILE A 35 -9.92 6.48 -9.69
N GLY A 36 -9.38 7.69 -9.88
CA GLY A 36 -9.83 8.58 -10.94
C GLY A 36 -9.41 10.04 -10.75
N ALA A 37 -9.84 10.88 -11.69
CA ALA A 37 -9.66 12.32 -11.62
C ALA A 37 -10.68 12.95 -10.67
N GLY A 38 -10.24 13.89 -9.85
CA GLY A 38 -11.07 14.65 -8.90
C GLY A 38 -10.50 14.68 -7.49
N ALA A 39 -10.88 15.69 -6.72
CA ALA A 39 -10.46 15.86 -5.33
C ALA A 39 -11.02 14.74 -4.42
N TYR A 40 -12.20 14.21 -4.75
CA TYR A 40 -12.84 13.08 -4.06
C TYR A 40 -12.48 11.73 -4.69
N ARG A 41 -11.32 11.62 -5.30
CA ARG A 41 -10.80 10.40 -5.95
C ARG A 41 -9.37 10.13 -5.49
N LEU A 42 -8.99 8.85 -5.55
CA LEU A 42 -7.60 8.48 -5.35
C LEU A 42 -6.83 8.64 -6.66
N ASN A 43 -5.83 9.51 -6.64
CA ASN A 43 -4.98 9.82 -7.78
C ASN A 43 -3.62 10.35 -7.30
N VAL A 44 -2.76 10.68 -8.24
CA VAL A 44 -1.41 11.19 -7.96
C VAL A 44 -1.44 12.44 -7.06
N TYR A 45 -2.37 13.37 -7.28
CA TYR A 45 -2.44 14.62 -6.51
C TYR A 45 -2.86 14.36 -5.06
N THR A 46 -3.88 13.52 -4.84
CA THR A 46 -4.34 13.18 -3.49
C THR A 46 -3.30 12.35 -2.73
N ILE A 47 -2.56 11.45 -3.41
CA ILE A 47 -1.40 10.73 -2.83
C ILE A 47 -0.29 11.70 -2.46
N ARG A 48 0.12 12.59 -3.37
CA ARG A 48 1.18 13.58 -3.11
C ARG A 48 0.83 14.48 -1.93
N ARG A 49 -0.40 15.01 -1.88
CA ARG A 49 -0.91 15.84 -0.79
C ARG A 49 -0.84 15.12 0.56
N ALA A 50 -1.37 13.90 0.62
CA ALA A 50 -1.33 13.09 1.83
C ALA A 50 0.10 12.78 2.28
N THR A 51 0.97 12.46 1.32
CA THR A 51 2.37 12.13 1.62
C THR A 51 3.15 13.37 2.05
N GLN A 52 2.86 14.57 1.51
CA GLN A 52 3.47 15.80 2.00
C GLN A 52 3.09 16.07 3.46
N GLY A 53 1.81 15.92 3.82
CA GLY A 53 1.38 16.08 5.22
C GLY A 53 2.04 15.06 6.16
N LEU A 54 2.20 13.81 5.70
CA LEU A 54 2.98 12.81 6.45
C LEU A 54 4.46 13.19 6.56
N ALA A 55 5.07 13.70 5.50
CA ALA A 55 6.46 14.17 5.52
C ALA A 55 6.65 15.32 6.52
N ASP A 56 5.72 16.27 6.54
CA ASP A 56 5.74 17.39 7.49
C ASP A 56 5.56 16.92 8.95
N TYR A 57 4.79 15.86 9.17
CA TYR A 57 4.68 15.21 10.48
C TYR A 57 6.00 14.52 10.87
N VAL A 58 6.55 13.68 9.99
CA VAL A 58 7.78 12.92 10.28
C VAL A 58 8.95 13.89 10.56
N ASN A 59 9.14 14.91 9.74
CA ASN A 59 10.20 15.90 9.93
C ASN A 59 10.01 16.77 11.17
N GLY A 60 8.77 16.96 11.64
CA GLY A 60 8.47 17.70 12.86
C GLY A 60 8.60 16.87 14.14
N ALA A 61 8.45 15.55 14.05
CA ALA A 61 8.45 14.65 15.20
C ALA A 61 9.78 13.89 15.41
N PHE A 62 10.58 13.73 14.34
CA PHE A 62 11.78 12.89 14.35
C PHE A 62 12.96 13.56 13.66
N GLU A 63 14.15 13.38 14.22
CA GLU A 63 15.41 13.72 13.53
C GLU A 63 15.80 12.56 12.60
N ASN A 64 16.13 12.89 11.33
CA ASN A 64 16.55 11.91 10.32
C ASN A 64 15.55 10.78 10.10
N GLY A 65 14.26 11.12 9.97
CA GLY A 65 13.19 10.15 9.76
C GLY A 65 13.36 9.28 8.53
N SER A 66 12.88 8.05 8.61
CA SER A 66 12.80 7.11 7.49
C SER A 66 11.42 6.47 7.40
N VAL A 67 11.03 6.06 6.18
CA VAL A 67 9.70 5.49 5.91
C VAL A 67 9.83 4.24 5.04
N ALA A 68 9.18 3.16 5.46
CA ALA A 68 9.05 1.95 4.64
C ALA A 68 7.77 1.99 3.79
N ILE A 69 7.82 1.48 2.55
CA ILE A 69 6.67 1.46 1.64
C ILE A 69 6.45 0.05 1.06
N ALA A 70 5.20 -0.42 1.15
CA ALA A 70 4.72 -1.61 0.46
C ALA A 70 3.48 -1.28 -0.39
N TYR A 71 3.14 -2.14 -1.33
CA TYR A 71 1.97 -2.00 -2.18
C TYR A 71 1.43 -3.36 -2.61
N ASP A 72 0.15 -3.39 -2.97
CA ASP A 72 -0.54 -4.59 -3.42
C ASP A 72 -0.65 -4.70 -4.96
N SER A 73 -1.41 -5.67 -5.43
CA SER A 73 -1.64 -5.93 -6.87
C SER A 73 -2.63 -4.99 -7.54
N ARG A 74 -3.28 -4.07 -6.80
CA ARG A 74 -4.32 -3.20 -7.34
C ARG A 74 -3.80 -2.25 -8.41
N ILE A 75 -4.71 -1.86 -9.30
CA ILE A 75 -4.42 -0.91 -10.37
C ILE A 75 -3.75 0.34 -9.79
N LYS A 76 -2.59 0.72 -10.34
CA LYS A 76 -1.77 1.88 -9.95
C LYS A 76 -1.16 1.82 -8.54
N SER A 77 -1.19 0.70 -7.83
CA SER A 77 -0.56 0.62 -6.50
C SER A 77 0.94 0.88 -6.57
N ASP A 78 1.64 0.32 -7.55
CA ASP A 78 3.05 0.55 -7.84
C ASP A 78 3.35 2.03 -8.14
N LYS A 79 2.52 2.65 -8.99
CA LYS A 79 2.65 4.07 -9.31
C LYS A 79 2.46 4.95 -8.08
N PHE A 80 1.42 4.72 -7.29
CA PHE A 80 1.14 5.49 -6.10
C PHE A 80 2.22 5.31 -5.02
N ALA A 81 2.80 4.12 -4.90
CA ALA A 81 3.93 3.87 -4.01
C ALA A 81 5.18 4.66 -4.42
N LYS A 82 5.51 4.70 -5.72
CA LYS A 82 6.61 5.52 -6.26
C LYS A 82 6.37 7.01 -6.08
N GLU A 83 5.14 7.49 -6.27
CA GLU A 83 4.78 8.91 -6.03
C GLU A 83 4.96 9.29 -4.55
N ALA A 84 4.53 8.42 -3.63
CA ALA A 84 4.76 8.62 -2.20
C ALA A 84 6.26 8.65 -1.87
N ALA A 85 7.04 7.71 -2.40
CA ALA A 85 8.49 7.68 -2.23
C ALA A 85 9.17 8.97 -2.73
N ALA A 86 8.76 9.46 -3.90
CA ALA A 86 9.28 10.68 -4.52
C ALA A 86 9.01 11.94 -3.67
N VAL A 87 7.83 12.02 -3.04
CA VAL A 87 7.49 13.13 -2.11
C VAL A 87 8.33 13.06 -0.84
N LEU A 88 8.42 11.89 -0.20
CA LEU A 88 9.20 11.71 1.03
C LEU A 88 10.68 12.05 0.80
N ALA A 89 11.28 11.52 -0.27
CA ALA A 89 12.67 11.75 -0.61
C ALA A 89 12.96 13.25 -0.94
N ALA A 90 12.00 13.95 -1.59
CA ALA A 90 12.10 15.39 -1.84
C ALA A 90 12.06 16.23 -0.54
N ASN A 91 11.47 15.70 0.51
CA ASN A 91 11.44 16.30 1.85
C ASN A 91 12.60 15.85 2.77
N GLY A 92 13.63 15.18 2.20
CA GLY A 92 14.81 14.76 2.94
C GLY A 92 14.64 13.49 3.79
N ILE A 93 13.51 12.81 3.68
CA ILE A 93 13.22 11.58 4.40
C ILE A 93 13.81 10.38 3.64
N LYS A 94 14.53 9.51 4.34
CA LYS A 94 15.02 8.25 3.78
C LYS A 94 13.85 7.30 3.51
N VAL A 95 13.82 6.70 2.32
CA VAL A 95 12.75 5.80 1.90
C VAL A 95 13.27 4.40 1.63
N TYR A 96 12.59 3.41 2.19
CA TYR A 96 12.78 2.00 1.89
C TYR A 96 11.51 1.47 1.21
N ILE A 97 11.59 1.03 -0.04
CA ILE A 97 10.44 0.55 -0.80
C ILE A 97 10.64 -0.89 -1.27
N TYR A 98 9.61 -1.72 -1.19
CA TYR A 98 9.69 -3.04 -1.82
C TYR A 98 9.75 -2.91 -3.35
N SER A 99 10.61 -3.69 -3.98
CA SER A 99 10.77 -3.70 -5.45
C SER A 99 9.59 -4.35 -6.18
N GLU A 100 8.83 -5.15 -5.45
CA GLU A 100 7.61 -5.81 -5.94
C GLU A 100 6.50 -5.75 -4.87
N LEU A 101 5.29 -6.10 -5.28
CA LEU A 101 4.14 -6.12 -4.37
C LEU A 101 4.35 -7.06 -3.18
N MET A 102 3.96 -6.60 -1.99
CA MET A 102 4.10 -7.34 -0.74
C MET A 102 2.88 -7.19 0.15
N PRO A 103 2.54 -8.22 0.95
CA PRO A 103 1.41 -8.14 1.88
C PRO A 103 1.67 -7.19 3.04
N THR A 104 0.60 -6.60 3.57
CA THR A 104 0.64 -5.64 4.69
C THR A 104 1.48 -6.09 5.90
N PRO A 105 1.47 -7.36 6.35
CA PRO A 105 2.33 -7.79 7.46
C PRO A 105 3.83 -7.62 7.18
N MET A 106 4.25 -7.69 5.92
CA MET A 106 5.65 -7.45 5.56
C MET A 106 6.02 -5.96 5.64
N LEU A 107 5.06 -5.03 5.44
CA LEU A 107 5.30 -3.63 5.75
C LEU A 107 5.53 -3.43 7.26
N SER A 108 4.64 -3.95 8.10
CA SER A 108 4.78 -3.88 9.56
C SER A 108 6.14 -4.42 10.04
N TRP A 109 6.59 -5.53 9.44
CA TRP A 109 7.91 -6.08 9.68
C TRP A 109 9.04 -5.14 9.24
N ALA A 110 8.97 -4.62 8.00
CA ALA A 110 10.00 -3.74 7.45
C ALA A 110 10.17 -2.46 8.28
N VAL A 111 9.07 -1.85 8.74
CA VAL A 111 9.11 -0.68 9.62
C VAL A 111 9.95 -0.96 10.87
N ARG A 112 9.71 -2.09 11.54
CA ARG A 112 10.41 -2.46 12.77
C ARG A 112 11.85 -2.92 12.51
N GLU A 113 12.06 -3.77 11.50
CA GLU A 113 13.39 -4.31 11.16
C GLU A 113 14.36 -3.23 10.70
N LEU A 114 13.87 -2.27 9.90
CA LEU A 114 14.65 -1.14 9.39
C LEU A 114 14.61 0.08 10.32
N LYS A 115 13.91 -0.02 11.46
CA LYS A 115 13.72 1.06 12.45
C LYS A 115 13.20 2.36 11.83
N CYS A 116 12.23 2.22 10.91
CA CYS A 116 11.58 3.35 10.29
C CYS A 116 10.60 4.03 11.26
N GLN A 117 10.46 5.35 11.16
CA GLN A 117 9.54 6.15 11.97
C GLN A 117 8.10 6.06 11.49
N ALA A 118 7.91 5.69 10.22
CA ALA A 118 6.59 5.42 9.68
C ALA A 118 6.63 4.35 8.57
N GLY A 119 5.46 3.85 8.22
CA GLY A 119 5.26 2.98 7.08
C GLY A 119 4.05 3.39 6.24
N ILE A 120 4.09 3.09 4.94
CA ILE A 120 2.97 3.31 4.02
C ILE A 120 2.67 2.00 3.32
N VAL A 121 1.39 1.61 3.27
CA VAL A 121 0.94 0.56 2.35
C VAL A 121 -0.13 1.08 1.41
N ILE A 122 0.11 0.90 0.12
CA ILE A 122 -0.86 1.25 -0.93
C ILE A 122 -1.74 0.03 -1.17
N THR A 123 -2.96 0.09 -0.63
CA THR A 123 -3.94 -1.00 -0.71
C THR A 123 -5.34 -0.52 -0.32
N ALA A 124 -6.36 -1.13 -0.91
CA ALA A 124 -7.74 -1.01 -0.42
C ALA A 124 -8.26 -2.32 0.21
N SER A 125 -7.34 -3.21 0.66
CA SER A 125 -7.70 -4.48 1.30
C SER A 125 -8.57 -5.36 0.38
N HIS A 126 -9.81 -5.63 0.77
CA HIS A 126 -10.79 -6.49 0.07
C HIS A 126 -11.85 -5.70 -0.73
N ASN A 127 -11.69 -4.41 -0.91
CA ASN A 127 -12.64 -3.61 -1.70
C ASN A 127 -12.61 -4.00 -3.19
N PRO A 128 -13.69 -3.76 -3.95
CA PRO A 128 -13.70 -3.99 -5.39
C PRO A 128 -12.54 -3.30 -6.14
N ALA A 129 -12.19 -3.79 -7.33
CA ALA A 129 -11.03 -3.37 -8.13
C ALA A 129 -10.94 -1.85 -8.39
N LYS A 130 -12.09 -1.15 -8.49
CA LYS A 130 -12.14 0.30 -8.71
C LYS A 130 -11.59 1.14 -7.56
N TYR A 131 -11.42 0.56 -6.37
CA TYR A 131 -10.88 1.25 -5.19
C TYR A 131 -9.38 1.00 -5.05
N ASN A 132 -8.69 2.01 -4.51
CA ASN A 132 -7.38 1.84 -3.92
C ASN A 132 -7.30 2.70 -2.64
N GLY A 133 -6.19 2.61 -1.90
CA GLY A 133 -6.02 3.30 -0.64
C GLY A 133 -4.56 3.54 -0.28
N TYR A 134 -4.37 4.29 0.78
CA TYR A 134 -3.09 4.68 1.34
C TYR A 134 -3.22 4.59 2.85
N LYS A 135 -2.55 3.66 3.49
CA LYS A 135 -2.58 3.47 4.94
C LYS A 135 -1.24 3.81 5.56
N VAL A 136 -1.27 4.44 6.72
CA VAL A 136 -0.08 4.85 7.47
C VAL A 136 0.10 4.00 8.72
N TYR A 137 1.35 3.61 8.96
CA TYR A 137 1.82 2.82 10.10
C TYR A 137 2.83 3.63 10.91
N GLY A 138 2.84 3.48 12.21
CA GLY A 138 3.81 4.06 13.13
C GLY A 138 5.09 3.22 13.24
N GLU A 139 6.05 3.70 14.02
CA GLU A 139 7.35 3.04 14.26
C GLU A 139 7.24 1.66 14.93
N ASP A 140 6.14 1.41 15.62
CA ASP A 140 5.80 0.11 16.23
C ASP A 140 5.35 -0.94 15.21
N GLY A 141 5.17 -0.54 13.93
CA GLY A 141 4.65 -1.38 12.86
C GLY A 141 3.13 -1.61 12.93
N CYS A 142 2.40 -0.88 13.76
CA CYS A 142 0.95 -0.86 13.82
C CYS A 142 0.38 0.32 13.02
N GLN A 143 -0.88 0.24 12.63
CA GLN A 143 -1.56 1.40 12.04
C GLN A 143 -1.60 2.54 13.06
N ILE A 144 -1.35 3.78 12.62
CA ILE A 144 -1.25 4.95 13.50
C ILE A 144 -2.50 5.13 14.38
N THR A 145 -2.29 5.64 15.60
CA THR A 145 -3.37 5.97 16.53
C THR A 145 -4.17 7.18 16.06
N LEU A 146 -5.35 7.40 16.66
CA LEU A 146 -6.21 8.55 16.35
C LEU A 146 -5.50 9.90 16.57
N ASP A 147 -4.70 10.04 17.62
CA ASP A 147 -4.00 11.28 17.93
C ASP A 147 -2.94 11.60 16.87
N VAL A 148 -2.17 10.59 16.45
CA VAL A 148 -1.21 10.74 15.34
C VAL A 148 -1.95 11.02 14.03
N ALA A 149 -3.04 10.30 13.76
CA ALA A 149 -3.86 10.52 12.56
C ALA A 149 -4.40 11.96 12.49
N ASN A 150 -4.92 12.50 13.61
CA ASN A 150 -5.40 13.88 13.68
C ASN A 150 -4.29 14.90 13.43
N THR A 151 -3.09 14.64 13.94
CA THR A 151 -1.92 15.50 13.69
C THR A 151 -1.55 15.48 12.20
N VAL A 152 -1.49 14.29 11.59
CA VAL A 152 -1.21 14.11 10.15
C VAL A 152 -2.30 14.79 9.30
N ILE A 153 -3.59 14.64 9.66
CA ILE A 153 -4.71 15.30 8.99
C ILE A 153 -4.54 16.83 9.00
N GLY A 154 -4.16 17.40 10.15
CA GLY A 154 -3.89 18.83 10.26
C GLY A 154 -2.80 19.29 9.28
N LYS A 155 -1.72 18.51 9.14
CA LYS A 155 -0.66 18.78 8.16
C LYS A 155 -1.16 18.64 6.72
N ILE A 156 -1.90 17.57 6.39
CA ILE A 156 -2.47 17.35 5.05
C ILE A 156 -3.38 18.52 4.64
N ASN A 157 -4.21 19.00 5.55
CA ASN A 157 -5.15 20.10 5.26
C ASN A 157 -4.44 21.44 4.99
N ALA A 158 -3.23 21.63 5.48
CA ALA A 158 -2.40 22.79 5.19
C ALA A 158 -1.70 22.72 3.81
N VAL A 159 -1.71 21.57 3.14
CA VAL A 159 -1.08 21.38 1.83
C VAL A 159 -2.07 21.69 0.71
N GLU A 160 -1.71 22.58 -0.21
CA GLU A 160 -2.48 22.82 -1.42
C GLU A 160 -2.55 21.57 -2.31
N MET A 161 -3.72 21.30 -2.90
CA MET A 161 -3.94 20.12 -3.75
C MET A 161 -3.03 20.10 -4.97
N PHE A 162 -2.81 21.25 -5.59
CA PHE A 162 -1.99 21.40 -6.78
C PHE A 162 -0.74 22.23 -6.46
N GLY A 163 0.45 21.62 -6.56
CA GLY A 163 1.72 22.31 -6.33
C GLY A 163 2.18 22.40 -4.87
N GLY A 164 1.35 22.05 -3.87
CA GLY A 164 1.73 22.10 -2.46
C GLY A 164 2.73 21.01 -2.01
N ALA A 165 2.83 19.91 -2.74
CA ALA A 165 3.76 18.84 -2.43
C ALA A 165 5.11 19.02 -3.15
N LYS A 166 6.21 18.88 -2.41
CA LYS A 166 7.55 18.75 -2.99
C LYS A 166 7.71 17.35 -3.58
N VAL A 167 8.17 17.27 -4.81
CA VAL A 167 8.33 15.99 -5.52
C VAL A 167 9.69 15.98 -6.21
N MET A 168 10.42 14.89 -6.13
CA MET A 168 11.60 14.65 -6.96
C MET A 168 11.33 13.52 -7.96
N ASP A 169 12.21 13.34 -8.92
CA ASP A 169 12.16 12.15 -9.77
C ASP A 169 12.50 10.89 -8.96
N PHE A 170 11.75 9.82 -9.17
CA PHE A 170 11.93 8.57 -8.42
C PHE A 170 13.30 7.92 -8.70
N GLU A 171 13.72 7.90 -9.98
CA GLU A 171 15.00 7.31 -10.37
C GLU A 171 16.19 8.14 -9.87
N ASP A 172 16.03 9.46 -9.79
CA ASP A 172 17.05 10.32 -9.16
C ASP A 172 17.09 10.11 -7.64
N GLY A 173 15.95 9.80 -7.02
CA GLY A 173 15.87 9.36 -5.62
C GLY A 173 16.65 8.07 -5.37
N ILE A 174 16.52 7.09 -6.27
CA ILE A 174 17.31 5.84 -6.23
C ILE A 174 18.81 6.11 -6.43
N LYS A 175 19.18 6.86 -7.49
CA LYS A 175 20.60 7.18 -7.79
C LYS A 175 21.30 7.91 -6.66
N SER A 176 20.59 8.80 -5.96
CA SER A 176 21.12 9.56 -4.83
C SER A 176 21.12 8.80 -3.51
N GLY A 177 20.59 7.58 -3.49
CA GLY A 177 20.46 6.78 -2.27
C GLY A 177 19.42 7.28 -1.28
N LYS A 178 18.59 8.26 -1.64
CA LYS A 178 17.45 8.72 -0.80
C LYS A 178 16.31 7.70 -0.77
N ILE A 179 16.14 6.99 -1.88
CA ILE A 179 15.22 5.87 -2.01
C ILE A 179 16.05 4.60 -2.21
N GLU A 180 15.78 3.56 -1.43
CA GLU A 180 16.41 2.27 -1.54
C GLU A 180 15.38 1.17 -1.62
N TYR A 181 15.64 0.15 -2.44
CA TYR A 181 14.85 -1.07 -2.42
C TYR A 181 15.17 -1.89 -1.17
N ILE A 182 14.11 -2.39 -0.52
CA ILE A 182 14.23 -3.31 0.61
C ILE A 182 14.92 -4.58 0.13
N LYS A 183 16.00 -4.95 0.83
CA LYS A 183 16.86 -6.08 0.46
C LYS A 183 16.16 -7.41 0.75
N GLN A 184 16.54 -8.43 -0.01
CA GLN A 184 16.04 -9.81 0.16
C GLN A 184 16.26 -10.33 1.60
N GLU A 185 17.36 -9.94 2.25
CA GLU A 185 17.65 -10.31 3.65
C GLU A 185 16.52 -9.94 4.62
N VAL A 186 15.87 -8.78 4.43
CA VAL A 186 14.72 -8.34 5.27
C VAL A 186 13.53 -9.27 5.06
N ILE A 187 13.29 -9.70 3.81
CA ILE A 187 12.23 -10.65 3.44
C ILE A 187 12.52 -12.02 4.07
N ASP A 188 13.75 -12.50 3.96
CA ASP A 188 14.16 -13.80 4.49
C ASP A 188 14.03 -13.84 6.02
N LYS A 189 14.45 -12.80 6.72
CA LYS A 189 14.25 -12.65 8.17
C LYS A 189 12.76 -12.66 8.57
N TYR A 190 11.89 -12.04 7.76
CA TYR A 190 10.44 -12.13 7.99
C TYR A 190 9.95 -13.58 7.90
N LEU A 191 10.32 -14.29 6.82
CA LEU A 191 9.93 -15.68 6.63
C LEU A 191 10.47 -16.59 7.74
N ASP A 192 11.70 -16.32 8.24
CA ASP A 192 12.28 -17.02 9.38
C ASP A 192 11.46 -16.80 10.65
N LYS A 193 11.06 -15.57 10.91
CA LYS A 193 10.22 -15.24 12.08
C LYS A 193 8.84 -15.89 11.99
N VAL A 194 8.24 -15.92 10.79
CA VAL A 194 6.95 -16.61 10.58
C VAL A 194 7.11 -18.12 10.82
N ALA A 195 8.14 -18.74 10.26
CA ALA A 195 8.40 -20.18 10.46
C ALA A 195 8.60 -20.53 11.94
N GLN A 196 9.27 -19.68 12.71
CA GLN A 196 9.50 -19.86 14.16
C GLN A 196 8.20 -19.83 15.00
N GLN A 197 7.08 -19.34 14.44
CA GLN A 197 5.77 -19.38 15.13
C GLN A 197 5.09 -20.74 15.04
N GLY A 198 5.56 -21.63 14.19
CA GLY A 198 5.02 -23.00 14.08
C GLY A 198 5.35 -23.82 15.32
N VAL A 199 4.32 -24.44 15.91
CA VAL A 199 4.47 -25.23 17.15
C VAL A 199 4.97 -26.65 16.86
N HIS A 200 4.48 -27.27 15.78
CA HIS A 200 4.79 -28.66 15.39
C HIS A 200 5.22 -28.75 13.93
N THR A 201 6.18 -27.94 13.52
CA THR A 201 6.69 -27.92 12.14
C THR A 201 7.47 -29.19 11.76
N ASP A 202 8.01 -29.90 12.76
CA ASP A 202 8.63 -31.23 12.59
C ASP A 202 7.66 -32.27 12.01
N LEU A 203 6.37 -32.19 12.32
CA LEU A 203 5.36 -33.12 11.81
C LEU A 203 5.00 -32.85 10.33
N VAL A 204 5.24 -31.64 9.85
CA VAL A 204 4.79 -31.22 8.51
C VAL A 204 5.57 -31.90 7.41
N ALA A 205 6.88 -32.00 7.54
CA ALA A 205 7.78 -32.51 6.51
C ALA A 205 7.47 -33.96 6.10
N ASP A 206 7.01 -34.79 7.06
CA ASP A 206 6.72 -36.22 6.86
C ASP A 206 5.21 -36.53 6.80
N SER A 207 4.37 -35.51 6.87
CA SER A 207 2.91 -35.64 6.86
C SER A 207 2.32 -36.17 5.53
N GLY A 208 3.05 -36.01 4.42
CA GLY A 208 2.53 -36.26 3.07
C GLY A 208 1.40 -35.30 2.66
N LEU A 209 1.27 -34.15 3.36
CA LEU A 209 0.20 -33.17 3.13
C LEU A 209 0.32 -32.55 1.73
N LYS A 210 -0.78 -32.60 0.99
CA LYS A 210 -0.95 -31.92 -0.32
C LYS A 210 -1.78 -30.68 -0.12
N VAL A 211 -1.24 -29.54 -0.55
CA VAL A 211 -1.86 -28.23 -0.38
C VAL A 211 -2.32 -27.69 -1.73
N VAL A 212 -3.58 -27.29 -1.83
CA VAL A 212 -4.06 -26.44 -2.93
C VAL A 212 -4.12 -25.00 -2.38
N TYR A 213 -3.43 -24.09 -3.07
CA TYR A 213 -3.30 -22.71 -2.65
C TYR A 213 -3.73 -21.75 -3.75
N THR A 214 -4.43 -20.70 -3.38
CA THR A 214 -4.68 -19.56 -4.26
C THR A 214 -4.32 -18.23 -3.60
N PRO A 215 -3.53 -17.37 -4.26
CA PRO A 215 -3.30 -16.01 -3.83
C PRO A 215 -4.43 -15.04 -4.23
N LEU A 216 -5.49 -15.49 -4.92
CA LEU A 216 -6.61 -14.67 -5.42
C LEU A 216 -6.13 -13.44 -6.22
N ASN A 217 -5.16 -13.61 -7.12
CA ASN A 217 -4.51 -12.53 -7.88
C ASN A 217 -3.85 -11.44 -7.00
N GLY A 218 -3.60 -11.74 -5.72
CA GLY A 218 -3.10 -10.80 -4.71
C GLY A 218 -1.62 -10.97 -4.37
N THR A 219 -1.24 -10.46 -3.19
CA THR A 219 0.16 -10.36 -2.74
C THR A 219 0.75 -11.64 -2.16
N GLY A 220 -0.07 -12.65 -1.90
CA GLY A 220 0.34 -13.87 -1.19
C GLY A 220 1.16 -14.85 -2.03
N ASN A 221 1.19 -14.73 -3.35
CA ASN A 221 1.80 -15.74 -4.22
C ASN A 221 3.20 -16.15 -3.77
N LYS A 222 4.16 -15.24 -3.83
CA LYS A 222 5.55 -15.52 -3.49
C LYS A 222 5.77 -15.81 -1.99
N PRO A 223 5.32 -14.95 -1.05
CA PRO A 223 5.65 -15.16 0.37
C PRO A 223 4.95 -16.38 0.98
N VAL A 224 3.71 -16.69 0.61
CA VAL A 224 3.03 -17.88 1.13
C VAL A 224 3.66 -19.17 0.59
N ARG A 225 3.99 -19.22 -0.68
CA ARG A 225 4.70 -20.37 -1.25
C ARG A 225 6.08 -20.56 -0.62
N ALA A 226 6.79 -19.46 -0.36
CA ALA A 226 8.09 -19.51 0.31
C ALA A 226 7.98 -20.06 1.73
N ILE A 227 6.98 -19.63 2.52
CA ILE A 227 6.80 -20.15 3.88
C ILE A 227 6.33 -21.59 3.88
N LEU A 228 5.42 -22.00 3.01
CA LEU A 228 4.99 -23.39 2.88
C LEU A 228 6.18 -24.32 2.58
N LYS A 229 7.05 -23.93 1.65
CA LYS A 229 8.29 -24.64 1.36
C LYS A 229 9.22 -24.68 2.59
N LYS A 230 9.36 -23.57 3.29
CA LYS A 230 10.28 -23.45 4.44
C LYS A 230 9.86 -24.32 5.61
N ILE A 231 8.57 -24.49 5.85
CA ILE A 231 8.04 -25.38 6.90
C ILE A 231 7.94 -26.85 6.45
N GLY A 232 8.36 -27.20 5.23
CA GLY A 232 8.50 -28.59 4.78
C GLY A 232 7.33 -29.15 3.95
N ILE A 233 6.38 -28.31 3.52
CA ILE A 233 5.34 -28.76 2.56
C ILE A 233 5.99 -29.06 1.22
N LYS A 234 5.89 -30.32 0.76
CA LYS A 234 6.53 -30.82 -0.46
C LYS A 234 5.66 -30.64 -1.70
N GLU A 235 4.33 -30.76 -1.57
CA GLU A 235 3.39 -30.68 -2.67
C GLU A 235 2.44 -29.49 -2.49
N VAL A 236 2.64 -28.44 -3.29
CA VAL A 236 1.78 -27.26 -3.34
C VAL A 236 1.30 -27.08 -4.78
N THR A 237 0.00 -27.24 -5.00
CA THR A 237 -0.66 -26.93 -6.26
C THR A 237 -1.26 -25.52 -6.17
N VAL A 238 -0.78 -24.61 -7.02
CA VAL A 238 -1.33 -23.25 -7.09
C VAL A 238 -2.42 -23.21 -8.15
N VAL A 239 -3.54 -22.54 -7.84
CA VAL A 239 -4.65 -22.35 -8.80
C VAL A 239 -4.17 -21.43 -9.93
N PRO A 240 -4.02 -21.92 -11.18
CA PRO A 240 -3.33 -21.17 -12.25
C PRO A 240 -4.00 -19.84 -12.61
N GLU A 241 -5.33 -19.80 -12.63
CA GLU A 241 -6.13 -18.61 -12.99
C GLU A 241 -5.98 -17.47 -11.97
N GLN A 242 -5.53 -17.79 -10.76
CA GLN A 242 -5.44 -16.85 -9.63
C GLN A 242 -4.01 -16.65 -9.16
N GLU A 243 -3.03 -17.33 -9.77
CA GLU A 243 -1.63 -17.30 -9.36
C GLU A 243 -1.00 -15.92 -9.56
N ASN A 244 -1.16 -15.36 -10.75
CA ASN A 244 -0.53 -14.09 -11.09
C ASN A 244 -1.30 -12.90 -10.53
N PRO A 245 -0.58 -11.87 -10.02
CA PRO A 245 -1.22 -10.63 -9.57
C PRO A 245 -2.01 -9.97 -10.70
N ASP A 246 -3.28 -9.60 -10.43
CA ASP A 246 -4.13 -8.84 -11.35
C ASP A 246 -5.05 -7.90 -10.57
N GLY A 247 -4.89 -6.60 -10.76
CA GLY A 247 -5.68 -5.57 -10.08
C GLY A 247 -7.15 -5.50 -10.51
N ASN A 248 -7.54 -6.22 -11.57
CA ASN A 248 -8.94 -6.35 -11.97
C ASN A 248 -9.67 -7.49 -11.25
N PHE A 249 -8.95 -8.42 -10.63
CA PHE A 249 -9.51 -9.59 -9.92
C PHE A 249 -10.53 -10.36 -10.76
N PRO A 250 -10.17 -10.84 -11.98
CA PRO A 250 -11.13 -11.37 -12.95
C PRO A 250 -11.90 -12.59 -12.46
N THR A 251 -11.31 -13.39 -11.58
CA THR A 251 -11.91 -14.60 -11.01
C THR A 251 -12.44 -14.40 -9.58
N CYS A 252 -12.21 -13.21 -8.99
CA CYS A 252 -12.62 -12.87 -7.63
C CYS A 252 -13.02 -11.38 -7.55
N PRO A 253 -14.21 -10.98 -8.05
CA PRO A 253 -14.65 -9.57 -8.08
C PRO A 253 -14.68 -8.89 -6.70
N PHE A 254 -14.85 -9.69 -5.68
CA PHE A 254 -14.74 -9.31 -4.26
C PHE A 254 -13.60 -10.11 -3.65
N PRO A 255 -12.36 -9.60 -3.65
CA PRO A 255 -11.17 -10.34 -3.23
C PRO A 255 -11.10 -10.48 -1.69
N ASN A 256 -12.12 -11.08 -1.13
CA ASN A 256 -12.28 -11.34 0.31
C ASN A 256 -12.95 -12.70 0.52
#